data_de8ba47b2cc665403db31eab5811c4d8
#
_entry.id   de8ba47b2cc665403db31eab5811c4d8
#
_cell.length_a   1.000
_cell.length_b   1.000
_cell.length_c   1.000
_cell.angle_alpha   90.00
_cell.angle_beta   90.00
_cell.angle_gamma   90.00
#
_symmetry.space_group_name_H-M   'P 1'
#
loop_
_entity.id
_entity.type
_entity.pdbx_description
1 polymer ?
#
loop_
_entity_poly.entity_id
_entity_poly.type
_entity_poly.pdbx_seq_one_letter_code
_entity_poly.pdbx_strand_id
1 'polypeptide(L)'
;MKITKKYHTKINTANVKSAYNVSTVTRSLSDSVKEEKLVLHSIEVLTKTPESNNLKAEVLDAHTYRITWQGKLDTELILLVNLTNANQVLTAEDEFENMEFSNSITLEPRDLVRMVENGELFLEAEYQRGFVWTQEHKEEFLLDWIKGKVIITPYLVSYYQDDKHIYEVLDGKQRLQTVYEFLANKITVNGLLFEELLNYDKRKILHRNIVGLVLTQKYGDNAYERPDMKTLVNAFVNFNKGITVDEEVLENAKKLIEEK
;
A
#
# COMPACT_ATOMS: atom_id res chain seq x y z
N MET A 1 11.54 3.54 16.51
CA MET A 1 12.59 4.53 16.84
C MET A 1 13.81 4.25 15.95
N LYS A 2 14.15 5.15 15.02
CA LYS A 2 15.38 5.02 14.22
C LYS A 2 16.56 5.45 15.08
N ILE A 3 17.56 4.60 15.16
CA ILE A 3 18.82 4.89 15.86
C ILE A 3 19.89 5.11 14.81
N THR A 4 20.45 6.30 14.77
CA THR A 4 21.53 6.66 13.84
C THR A 4 22.85 6.64 14.57
N LYS A 5 23.77 5.80 14.13
CA LYS A 5 25.13 5.73 14.66
C LYS A 5 26.14 6.09 13.58
N LYS A 6 27.16 6.91 13.94
CA LYS A 6 28.31 7.16 13.06
C LYS A 6 29.40 6.13 13.36
N TYR A 7 29.86 5.47 12.32
CA TYR A 7 30.97 4.52 12.41
C TYR A 7 32.18 5.06 11.65
N HIS A 8 33.33 5.01 12.30
CA HIS A 8 34.60 5.22 11.66
C HIS A 8 35.18 3.86 11.28
N THR A 9 35.41 3.62 10.01
CA THR A 9 36.02 2.37 9.55
C THR A 9 37.26 2.65 8.74
N LYS A 10 38.37 2.01 9.15
CA LYS A 10 39.58 1.96 8.34
C LYS A 10 39.50 0.74 7.42
N ILE A 11 39.60 0.98 6.13
CA ILE A 11 39.68 -0.12 5.16
C ILE A 11 41.13 -0.58 5.11
N ASN A 12 41.37 -1.78 5.63
CA ASN A 12 42.69 -2.41 5.49
C ASN A 12 42.73 -3.10 4.12
N THR A 13 43.54 -2.55 3.23
CA THR A 13 43.69 -3.01 1.84
C THR A 13 44.22 -4.44 1.72
N ALA A 14 44.85 -5.01 2.77
CA ALA A 14 45.38 -6.37 2.77
C ALA A 14 44.32 -7.48 2.58
N ASN A 15 43.05 -7.20 2.88
CA ASN A 15 41.92 -8.16 2.79
C ASN A 15 40.92 -7.82 1.68
N VAL A 16 41.33 -7.04 0.69
CA VAL A 16 40.45 -6.54 -0.36
C VAL A 16 40.47 -7.48 -1.56
N LYS A 17 39.31 -8.00 -1.97
CA LYS A 17 39.18 -8.69 -3.24
C LYS A 17 39.08 -7.63 -4.34
N SER A 18 40.03 -7.62 -5.25
CA SER A 18 40.05 -6.73 -6.42
C SER A 18 39.78 -7.56 -7.68
N ALA A 19 38.79 -7.13 -8.45
CA ALA A 19 38.55 -7.61 -9.79
C ALA A 19 38.25 -6.40 -10.69
N TYR A 20 38.97 -6.28 -11.81
CA TYR A 20 38.77 -5.20 -12.79
C TYR A 20 38.89 -3.77 -12.20
N ASN A 21 39.87 -3.49 -11.36
CA ASN A 21 40.03 -2.21 -10.64
C ASN A 21 38.91 -1.83 -9.69
N VAL A 22 37.99 -2.73 -9.39
CA VAL A 22 36.94 -2.55 -8.37
C VAL A 22 37.34 -3.29 -7.11
N SER A 23 37.40 -2.60 -6.01
CA SER A 23 37.71 -3.16 -4.70
C SER A 23 36.45 -3.27 -3.85
N THR A 24 36.31 -4.37 -3.12
CA THR A 24 35.12 -4.65 -2.30
C THR A 24 35.51 -5.14 -0.92
N VAL A 25 34.85 -4.63 0.09
CA VAL A 25 34.94 -5.14 1.47
C VAL A 25 33.56 -5.36 2.06
N THR A 26 33.36 -6.52 2.69
CA THR A 26 32.15 -6.82 3.45
C THR A 26 32.45 -6.69 4.94
N ARG A 27 31.54 -6.09 5.68
CA ARG A 27 31.62 -5.88 7.13
C ARG A 27 30.32 -6.28 7.80
N SER A 28 30.45 -6.81 9.02
CA SER A 28 29.31 -7.07 9.89
C SER A 28 29.25 -6.00 10.99
N LEU A 29 28.03 -5.74 11.49
CA LEU A 29 27.83 -4.92 12.68
C LEU A 29 28.47 -5.59 13.90
N SER A 30 28.83 -4.76 14.89
CA SER A 30 29.40 -5.26 16.14
C SER A 30 28.40 -6.14 16.92
N ASP A 31 28.92 -7.03 17.75
CA ASP A 31 28.09 -7.94 18.53
C ASP A 31 27.16 -7.19 19.51
N SER A 32 27.60 -6.05 20.05
CA SER A 32 26.75 -5.20 20.87
C SER A 32 25.50 -4.71 20.17
N VAL A 33 25.56 -4.44 18.86
CA VAL A 33 24.39 -4.06 18.06
C VAL A 33 23.44 -5.24 17.89
N LYS A 34 24.00 -6.46 17.73
CA LYS A 34 23.20 -7.68 17.63
C LYS A 34 22.52 -8.03 18.95
N GLU A 35 23.20 -7.85 20.09
CA GLU A 35 22.66 -8.05 21.42
C GLU A 35 21.49 -7.12 21.73
N GLU A 36 21.54 -5.88 21.22
CA GLU A 36 20.46 -4.91 21.31
C GLU A 36 19.28 -5.23 20.37
N LYS A 37 19.34 -6.34 19.60
CA LYS A 37 18.36 -6.72 18.56
C LYS A 37 18.13 -5.62 17.52
N LEU A 38 19.17 -4.87 17.21
CA LEU A 38 19.15 -3.84 16.18
C LEU A 38 19.55 -4.46 14.84
N VAL A 39 18.84 -4.07 13.79
CA VAL A 39 19.11 -4.49 12.41
C VAL A 39 19.46 -3.30 11.54
N LEU A 40 20.25 -3.54 10.51
CA LEU A 40 20.70 -2.55 9.56
C LEU A 40 19.56 -2.17 8.62
N HIS A 41 19.17 -0.90 8.64
CA HIS A 41 18.12 -0.37 7.77
C HIS A 41 18.70 0.29 6.52
N SER A 42 19.68 1.19 6.70
CA SER A 42 20.37 1.84 5.60
C SER A 42 21.78 2.24 6.01
N ILE A 43 22.64 2.45 5.01
CA ILE A 43 24.01 2.91 5.20
C ILE A 43 24.34 3.98 4.17
N GLU A 44 25.01 5.04 4.63
CA GLU A 44 25.46 6.14 3.80
C GLU A 44 26.92 6.43 4.08
N VAL A 45 27.67 6.76 3.04
CA VAL A 45 29.07 7.17 3.17
C VAL A 45 29.15 8.68 3.25
N LEU A 46 29.60 9.20 4.39
CA LEU A 46 29.74 10.64 4.63
C LEU A 46 31.10 11.20 4.17
N THR A 47 32.09 10.34 4.02
CA THR A 47 33.42 10.77 3.57
C THR A 47 33.39 11.22 2.12
N LYS A 48 33.81 12.44 1.86
CA LYS A 48 33.97 12.93 0.50
C LYS A 48 35.24 12.29 -0.12
N THR A 49 35.04 11.55 -1.18
CA THR A 49 36.11 10.98 -2.00
C THR A 49 36.02 11.55 -3.42
N PRO A 50 37.11 11.51 -4.21
CA PRO A 50 37.00 11.87 -5.62
C PRO A 50 35.92 11.06 -6.33
N GLU A 51 35.15 11.69 -7.20
CA GLU A 51 34.06 11.00 -7.96
C GLU A 51 34.57 9.79 -8.75
N SER A 52 35.85 9.83 -9.19
CA SER A 52 36.50 8.71 -9.85
C SER A 52 36.57 7.43 -9.04
N ASN A 53 36.41 7.50 -7.71
CA ASN A 53 36.45 6.32 -6.85
C ASN A 53 35.13 5.55 -6.79
N ASN A 54 34.03 6.07 -7.33
CA ASN A 54 32.73 5.40 -7.39
C ASN A 54 32.35 4.67 -6.08
N LEU A 55 32.60 5.35 -4.95
CA LEU A 55 32.41 4.77 -3.63
C LEU A 55 30.93 4.57 -3.32
N LYS A 56 30.54 3.31 -3.06
CA LYS A 56 29.17 2.91 -2.73
C LYS A 56 29.16 2.04 -1.49
N ALA A 57 28.11 2.19 -0.70
CA ALA A 57 27.80 1.28 0.40
C ALA A 57 26.39 0.71 0.20
N GLU A 58 26.22 -0.57 0.44
CA GLU A 58 24.94 -1.29 0.30
C GLU A 58 24.72 -2.23 1.48
N VAL A 59 23.46 -2.37 1.90
CA VAL A 59 23.04 -3.34 2.89
C VAL A 59 22.89 -4.70 2.21
N LEU A 60 23.49 -5.75 2.76
CA LEU A 60 23.38 -7.12 2.25
C LEU A 60 22.33 -7.92 3.02
N ASP A 61 22.31 -7.76 4.35
CA ASP A 61 21.38 -8.41 5.25
C ASP A 61 21.20 -7.59 6.54
N ALA A 62 20.47 -8.12 7.49
CA ALA A 62 20.16 -7.45 8.76
C ALA A 62 21.40 -6.94 9.55
N HIS A 63 22.56 -7.50 9.32
CA HIS A 63 23.78 -7.18 10.10
C HIS A 63 25.03 -6.97 9.26
N THR A 64 24.92 -7.13 7.93
CA THR A 64 26.07 -7.13 7.03
C THR A 64 25.89 -6.08 5.93
N TYR A 65 26.94 -5.35 5.64
CA TYR A 65 26.99 -4.38 4.56
C TYR A 65 28.25 -4.54 3.72
N ARG A 66 28.19 -4.02 2.50
CA ARG A 66 29.30 -4.04 1.54
C ARG A 66 29.68 -2.62 1.16
N ILE A 67 30.97 -2.38 1.06
CA ILE A 67 31.52 -1.14 0.50
C ILE A 67 32.30 -1.52 -0.76
N THR A 68 32.04 -0.79 -1.85
CA THR A 68 32.65 -1.00 -3.15
C THR A 68 33.26 0.33 -3.66
N TRP A 69 34.45 0.30 -4.20
CA TRP A 69 35.11 1.50 -4.75
C TRP A 69 36.05 1.15 -5.90
N GLN A 70 36.47 2.16 -6.63
CA GLN A 70 37.42 2.06 -7.70
C GLN A 70 38.73 2.79 -7.33
N GLY A 71 39.87 2.26 -7.77
CA GLY A 71 41.19 2.87 -7.53
C GLY A 71 41.67 2.71 -6.08
N LYS A 72 42.65 3.57 -5.73
CA LYS A 72 43.28 3.55 -4.41
C LYS A 72 42.45 4.39 -3.42
N LEU A 73 42.15 3.84 -2.27
CA LEU A 73 41.43 4.50 -1.20
C LEU A 73 42.34 4.59 0.03
N ASP A 74 42.96 5.75 0.24
CA ASP A 74 43.87 6.01 1.36
C ASP A 74 43.19 6.85 2.48
N THR A 75 41.87 6.81 2.55
CA THR A 75 41.10 7.66 3.46
C THR A 75 40.25 6.82 4.43
N GLU A 76 40.19 7.28 5.68
CA GLU A 76 39.23 6.71 6.64
C GLU A 76 37.81 7.02 6.21
N LEU A 77 36.96 6.01 6.17
CA LEU A 77 35.57 6.17 5.80
C LEU A 77 34.73 6.44 7.04
N ILE A 78 33.91 7.47 6.95
CA ILE A 78 32.88 7.76 7.94
C ILE A 78 31.54 7.27 7.34
N LEU A 79 30.93 6.33 8.03
CA LEU A 79 29.66 5.75 7.64
C LEU A 79 28.57 6.24 8.58
N LEU A 80 27.47 6.69 8.01
CA LEU A 80 26.24 6.90 8.74
C LEU A 80 25.42 5.62 8.63
N VAL A 81 25.26 4.93 9.75
CA VAL A 81 24.51 3.65 9.81
C VAL A 81 23.21 3.90 10.54
N ASN A 82 22.11 3.70 9.82
CA ASN A 82 20.77 3.75 10.39
C ASN A 82 20.37 2.35 10.80
N LEU A 83 20.07 2.21 12.09
CA LEU A 83 19.63 0.96 12.71
C LEU A 83 18.17 1.09 13.14
N THR A 84 17.45 -0.02 13.10
CA THR A 84 16.10 -0.12 13.66
C THR A 84 15.99 -1.37 14.52
N ASN A 85 15.04 -1.42 15.44
CA ASN A 85 14.82 -2.61 16.24
C ASN A 85 14.27 -3.73 15.34
N ALA A 86 14.76 -4.97 15.49
CA ALA A 86 14.30 -6.12 14.71
C ALA A 86 12.78 -6.34 14.83
N ASN A 87 12.21 -6.08 16.00
CA ASN A 87 10.76 -6.13 16.19
C ASN A 87 10.04 -5.00 15.47
N GLN A 88 10.69 -3.83 15.26
CA GLN A 88 10.12 -2.71 14.51
C GLN A 88 10.23 -2.87 12.98
N VAL A 89 11.04 -3.80 12.49
CA VAL A 89 11.03 -4.18 11.06
C VAL A 89 9.83 -5.04 10.73
N LEU A 90 9.40 -5.86 11.70
CA LEU A 90 8.19 -6.71 11.57
C LEU A 90 6.92 -6.00 12.04
N THR A 91 7.08 -5.02 12.93
CA THR A 91 6.07 -4.08 13.37
C THR A 91 6.45 -2.70 12.85
N ALA A 92 6.76 -2.55 11.55
CA ALA A 92 6.90 -1.22 11.01
C ALA A 92 5.78 -0.40 11.66
N GLU A 93 6.14 0.76 12.24
CA GLU A 93 5.17 1.81 12.50
C GLU A 93 4.62 2.12 11.11
N ASP A 94 3.80 1.21 10.64
CA ASP A 94 3.17 1.31 9.36
C ASP A 94 2.27 2.50 9.47
N GLU A 95 2.24 3.25 8.43
CA GLU A 95 1.24 4.24 8.13
C GLU A 95 -0.20 3.70 8.33
N PHE A 96 -0.35 2.44 8.74
CA PHE A 96 -1.52 1.72 9.26
C PHE A 96 -1.57 1.62 10.79
N GLU A 97 -0.83 2.45 11.53
CA GLU A 97 -0.74 2.33 13.00
C GLU A 97 -2.09 2.17 13.69
N ASN A 98 -3.14 2.72 13.09
CA ASN A 98 -4.48 2.77 13.67
C ASN A 98 -5.51 1.92 12.92
N MET A 99 -5.13 1.15 11.90
CA MET A 99 -6.06 0.33 11.12
C MET A 99 -5.63 -1.14 11.09
N GLU A 100 -6.59 -2.04 11.08
CA GLU A 100 -6.33 -3.47 10.91
C GLU A 100 -7.40 -4.14 10.04
N PHE A 101 -7.03 -5.23 9.38
CA PHE A 101 -8.02 -6.10 8.75
C PHE A 101 -8.82 -6.81 9.84
N SER A 102 -10.11 -6.51 9.92
CA SER A 102 -11.00 -7.09 10.92
C SER A 102 -11.65 -8.39 10.43
N ASN A 103 -12.18 -8.38 9.22
CA ASN A 103 -12.89 -9.51 8.65
C ASN A 103 -13.06 -9.36 7.12
N SER A 104 -13.81 -10.27 6.53
CA SER A 104 -14.34 -10.13 5.18
C SER A 104 -15.87 -10.08 5.23
N ILE A 105 -16.46 -9.31 4.33
CA ILE A 105 -17.90 -9.25 4.13
C ILE A 105 -18.25 -9.82 2.75
N THR A 106 -19.32 -10.60 2.70
CA THR A 106 -19.93 -10.99 1.42
C THR A 106 -21.03 -9.99 1.07
N LEU A 107 -20.80 -9.21 0.03
CA LEU A 107 -21.80 -8.33 -0.55
C LEU A 107 -22.58 -9.09 -1.63
N GLU A 108 -23.83 -9.35 -1.37
CA GLU A 108 -24.73 -9.90 -2.41
C GLU A 108 -25.12 -8.77 -3.36
N PRO A 109 -25.08 -8.97 -4.68
CA PRO A 109 -25.47 -7.93 -5.63
C PRO A 109 -26.84 -7.34 -5.39
N ARG A 110 -27.79 -8.15 -4.88
CA ARG A 110 -29.13 -7.67 -4.51
C ARG A 110 -29.11 -6.62 -3.39
N ASP A 111 -28.16 -6.73 -2.46
CA ASP A 111 -28.03 -5.82 -1.33
C ASP A 111 -27.20 -4.58 -1.67
N LEU A 112 -26.36 -4.67 -2.70
CA LEU A 112 -25.49 -3.57 -3.11
C LEU A 112 -26.29 -2.29 -3.41
N VAL A 113 -27.36 -2.41 -4.20
CA VAL A 113 -28.22 -1.26 -4.54
C VAL A 113 -28.83 -0.68 -3.27
N ARG A 114 -29.44 -1.52 -2.44
CA ARG A 114 -30.05 -1.10 -1.17
C ARG A 114 -29.05 -0.40 -0.24
N MET A 115 -27.85 -0.97 -0.08
CA MET A 115 -26.84 -0.42 0.82
C MET A 115 -26.34 0.95 0.34
N VAL A 116 -26.16 1.13 -0.97
CA VAL A 116 -25.74 2.42 -1.54
C VAL A 116 -26.89 3.46 -1.37
N GLU A 117 -28.12 3.11 -1.69
CA GLU A 117 -29.26 4.02 -1.61
C GLU A 117 -29.63 4.41 -0.17
N ASN A 118 -29.41 3.51 0.80
CA ASN A 118 -29.63 3.78 2.23
C ASN A 118 -28.45 4.49 2.91
N GLY A 119 -27.34 4.73 2.19
CA GLY A 119 -26.13 5.30 2.76
C GLY A 119 -25.40 4.36 3.73
N GLU A 120 -25.56 3.05 3.56
CA GLU A 120 -24.81 2.02 4.30
C GLU A 120 -23.50 1.68 3.63
N LEU A 121 -23.37 1.96 2.32
CA LEU A 121 -22.15 1.77 1.54
C LEU A 121 -21.83 3.03 0.73
N PHE A 122 -20.74 3.70 1.08
CA PHE A 122 -20.24 4.87 0.36
C PHE A 122 -19.25 4.45 -0.73
N LEU A 123 -19.61 4.70 -1.98
CA LEU A 123 -18.77 4.41 -3.15
C LEU A 123 -17.77 5.54 -3.44
N GLU A 124 -18.07 6.77 -3.02
CA GLU A 124 -17.29 7.96 -3.32
C GLU A 124 -16.67 8.55 -2.05
N ALA A 125 -15.36 8.49 -1.96
CA ALA A 125 -14.61 9.14 -0.90
C ALA A 125 -13.85 10.36 -1.45
N GLU A 126 -13.67 11.39 -0.62
CA GLU A 126 -13.02 12.66 -0.99
C GLU A 126 -11.57 12.46 -1.46
N TYR A 127 -10.88 11.46 -0.90
CA TYR A 127 -9.48 11.15 -1.22
C TYR A 127 -9.31 10.31 -2.48
N GLN A 128 -10.40 9.86 -3.11
CA GLN A 128 -10.35 9.08 -4.33
C GLN A 128 -10.56 9.98 -5.55
N ARG A 129 -9.92 9.60 -6.65
CA ARG A 129 -10.24 10.23 -7.94
C ARG A 129 -11.69 10.02 -8.33
N GLY A 130 -12.22 10.91 -9.16
CA GLY A 130 -13.51 10.77 -9.79
C GLY A 130 -13.62 9.47 -10.60
N PHE A 131 -14.82 9.16 -11.07
CA PHE A 131 -15.06 8.04 -11.96
C PHE A 131 -14.43 8.29 -13.32
N VAL A 132 -13.59 7.37 -13.83
CA VAL A 132 -12.81 7.56 -15.06
C VAL A 132 -13.09 6.53 -16.16
N TRP A 133 -13.81 5.44 -15.85
CA TRP A 133 -14.10 4.42 -16.84
C TRP A 133 -15.09 4.95 -17.90
N THR A 134 -14.78 4.70 -19.17
CA THR A 134 -15.70 4.93 -20.28
C THR A 134 -16.83 3.90 -20.26
N GLN A 135 -17.87 4.15 -21.04
CA GLN A 135 -18.98 3.20 -21.16
C GLN A 135 -18.49 1.83 -21.70
N GLU A 136 -17.55 1.84 -22.64
CA GLU A 136 -16.96 0.62 -23.19
C GLU A 136 -16.22 -0.18 -22.11
N HIS A 137 -15.40 0.47 -21.29
CA HIS A 137 -14.71 -0.20 -20.18
C HIS A 137 -15.68 -0.78 -19.14
N LYS A 138 -16.77 -0.06 -18.83
CA LYS A 138 -17.82 -0.57 -17.93
C LYS A 138 -18.47 -1.83 -18.49
N GLU A 139 -18.82 -1.81 -19.76
CA GLU A 139 -19.49 -2.92 -20.42
C GLU A 139 -18.59 -4.15 -20.53
N GLU A 140 -17.33 -3.99 -20.95
CA GLU A 140 -16.35 -5.07 -21.01
C GLU A 140 -16.14 -5.71 -19.64
N PHE A 141 -15.95 -4.90 -18.61
CA PHE A 141 -15.80 -5.35 -17.23
C PHE A 141 -17.04 -6.13 -16.75
N LEU A 142 -18.26 -5.62 -16.99
CA LEU A 142 -19.50 -6.27 -16.61
C LEU A 142 -19.66 -7.63 -17.31
N LEU A 143 -19.36 -7.71 -18.61
CA LEU A 143 -19.42 -8.96 -19.35
C LEU A 143 -18.46 -10.00 -18.76
N ASP A 144 -17.24 -9.60 -18.40
CA ASP A 144 -16.27 -10.51 -17.83
C ASP A 144 -16.64 -10.91 -16.39
N TRP A 145 -17.19 -9.97 -15.60
CA TRP A 145 -17.72 -10.30 -14.29
C TRP A 145 -18.93 -11.24 -14.36
N ILE A 146 -19.91 -10.99 -15.22
CA ILE A 146 -21.07 -11.85 -15.45
C ILE A 146 -20.64 -13.26 -15.91
N LYS A 147 -19.62 -13.35 -16.75
CA LYS A 147 -19.06 -14.62 -17.21
C LYS A 147 -18.20 -15.34 -16.18
N GLY A 148 -17.85 -14.68 -15.07
CA GLY A 148 -17.01 -15.23 -14.00
C GLY A 148 -15.52 -15.26 -14.28
N LYS A 149 -15.06 -14.44 -15.21
CA LYS A 149 -13.64 -14.29 -15.50
C LYS A 149 -12.94 -13.33 -14.51
N VAL A 150 -13.69 -12.43 -13.89
CA VAL A 150 -13.19 -11.43 -12.95
C VAL A 150 -13.89 -11.61 -11.61
N ILE A 151 -13.12 -11.51 -10.54
CA ILE A 151 -13.59 -11.47 -9.15
C ILE A 151 -13.45 -10.01 -8.66
N ILE A 152 -14.45 -9.56 -7.92
CA ILE A 152 -14.44 -8.23 -7.31
C ILE A 152 -14.12 -8.40 -5.83
N THR A 153 -12.99 -7.86 -5.41
CA THR A 153 -12.58 -7.85 -4.01
C THR A 153 -12.23 -6.41 -3.61
N PRO A 154 -13.22 -5.61 -3.18
CA PRO A 154 -12.96 -4.26 -2.73
C PRO A 154 -12.32 -4.26 -1.34
N TYR A 155 -11.55 -3.23 -1.04
CA TYR A 155 -11.16 -2.87 0.31
C TYR A 155 -12.15 -1.85 0.86
N LEU A 156 -12.67 -2.12 2.04
CA LEU A 156 -13.70 -1.33 2.70
C LEU A 156 -13.20 -0.88 4.06
N VAL A 157 -13.54 0.32 4.47
CA VAL A 157 -13.41 0.77 5.85
C VAL A 157 -14.79 0.66 6.49
N SER A 158 -14.88 0.11 7.70
CA SER A 158 -16.13 0.02 8.42
C SER A 158 -16.11 0.83 9.73
N TYR A 159 -17.21 1.51 10.01
CA TYR A 159 -17.41 2.31 11.21
C TYR A 159 -18.90 2.46 11.52
N TYR A 160 -19.23 3.04 12.67
CA TYR A 160 -20.60 3.40 13.01
C TYR A 160 -20.78 4.90 12.91
N GLN A 161 -21.91 5.32 12.37
CA GLN A 161 -22.35 6.70 12.31
C GLN A 161 -23.86 6.75 12.53
N ASP A 162 -24.33 7.53 13.50
CA ASP A 162 -25.76 7.66 13.85
C ASP A 162 -26.44 6.28 14.05
N ASP A 163 -25.79 5.40 14.82
CA ASP A 163 -26.19 4.01 15.09
C ASP A 163 -26.29 3.11 13.85
N LYS A 164 -25.82 3.56 12.69
CA LYS A 164 -25.75 2.76 11.47
C LYS A 164 -24.34 2.23 11.25
N HIS A 165 -24.25 0.97 10.85
CA HIS A 165 -22.99 0.39 10.38
C HIS A 165 -22.73 0.84 8.94
N ILE A 166 -21.63 1.52 8.73
CA ILE A 166 -21.25 2.13 7.46
C ILE A 166 -20.03 1.40 6.89
N TYR A 167 -20.05 1.20 5.59
CA TYR A 167 -18.90 0.79 4.80
C TYR A 167 -18.51 1.91 3.83
N GLU A 168 -17.24 2.26 3.78
CA GLU A 168 -16.68 3.23 2.84
C GLU A 168 -15.65 2.52 1.96
N VAL A 169 -15.78 2.67 0.65
CA VAL A 169 -14.85 2.01 -0.29
C VAL A 169 -13.50 2.69 -0.25
N LEU A 170 -12.46 1.94 0.14
CA LEU A 170 -11.08 2.40 0.14
C LEU A 170 -10.39 2.11 -1.20
N ASP A 171 -10.64 0.94 -1.79
CA ASP A 171 -10.22 0.58 -3.14
C ASP A 171 -11.26 -0.31 -3.82
N GLY A 172 -11.27 -0.31 -5.17
CA GLY A 172 -12.24 -1.04 -5.98
C GLY A 172 -13.47 -0.22 -6.39
N LYS A 173 -13.47 1.11 -6.17
CA LYS A 173 -14.56 2.02 -6.50
C LYS A 173 -15.09 1.82 -7.92
N GLN A 174 -14.22 1.86 -8.94
CA GLN A 174 -14.64 1.78 -10.34
C GLN A 174 -15.46 0.51 -10.63
N ARG A 175 -15.02 -0.60 -10.06
CA ARG A 175 -15.69 -1.91 -10.22
C ARG A 175 -17.02 -1.98 -9.49
N LEU A 176 -17.05 -1.59 -8.22
CA LEU A 176 -18.30 -1.59 -7.42
C LEU A 176 -19.33 -0.63 -7.97
N GLN A 177 -18.92 0.57 -8.32
CA GLN A 177 -19.82 1.59 -8.89
C GLN A 177 -20.41 1.11 -10.22
N THR A 178 -19.61 0.48 -11.08
CA THR A 178 -20.11 -0.07 -12.35
C THR A 178 -21.16 -1.16 -12.14
N VAL A 179 -20.94 -2.06 -11.17
CA VAL A 179 -21.94 -3.09 -10.82
C VAL A 179 -23.21 -2.45 -10.25
N TYR A 180 -23.05 -1.49 -9.33
CA TYR A 180 -24.18 -0.75 -8.78
C TYR A 180 -25.01 -0.06 -9.89
N GLU A 181 -24.34 0.68 -10.78
CA GLU A 181 -25.02 1.40 -11.87
C GLU A 181 -25.80 0.45 -12.80
N PHE A 182 -25.25 -0.73 -13.07
CA PHE A 182 -25.92 -1.74 -13.87
C PHE A 182 -27.14 -2.33 -13.14
N LEU A 183 -26.99 -2.76 -11.90
CA LEU A 183 -28.08 -3.32 -11.10
C LEU A 183 -29.21 -2.30 -10.81
N ALA A 184 -28.85 -1.02 -10.72
CA ALA A 184 -29.78 0.09 -10.56
C ALA A 184 -30.37 0.60 -11.89
N ASN A 185 -30.18 -0.12 -13.00
CA ASN A 185 -30.65 0.23 -14.35
C ASN A 185 -30.18 1.61 -14.87
N LYS A 186 -28.97 2.03 -14.49
CA LYS A 186 -28.38 3.31 -14.92
C LYS A 186 -27.50 3.16 -16.16
N ILE A 187 -27.01 1.95 -16.44
CA ILE A 187 -26.21 1.63 -17.61
C ILE A 187 -26.64 0.30 -18.21
N THR A 188 -26.31 0.10 -19.48
CA THR A 188 -26.66 -1.12 -20.23
C THR A 188 -25.46 -2.04 -20.40
N VAL A 189 -25.72 -3.32 -20.68
CA VAL A 189 -24.75 -4.31 -21.19
C VAL A 189 -25.33 -4.95 -22.44
N ASN A 190 -24.60 -4.90 -23.54
CA ASN A 190 -25.13 -5.26 -24.87
C ASN A 190 -26.46 -4.56 -25.22
N GLY A 191 -26.60 -3.30 -24.81
CA GLY A 191 -27.79 -2.51 -25.05
C GLY A 191 -29.01 -2.86 -24.16
N LEU A 192 -28.88 -3.76 -23.17
CA LEU A 192 -29.95 -4.17 -22.25
C LEU A 192 -29.68 -3.65 -20.83
N LEU A 193 -30.69 -3.11 -20.19
CA LEU A 193 -30.72 -2.83 -18.76
C LEU A 193 -30.82 -4.14 -17.96
N PHE A 194 -30.43 -4.10 -16.69
CA PHE A 194 -30.55 -5.28 -15.82
C PHE A 194 -31.98 -5.81 -15.75
N GLU A 195 -32.97 -4.93 -15.67
CA GLU A 195 -34.38 -5.32 -15.61
C GLU A 195 -34.91 -5.95 -16.90
N GLU A 196 -34.27 -5.70 -18.04
CA GLU A 196 -34.66 -6.28 -19.34
C GLU A 196 -34.08 -7.67 -19.58
N LEU A 197 -33.14 -8.11 -18.74
CA LEU A 197 -32.52 -9.43 -18.86
C LEU A 197 -33.52 -10.55 -18.59
N LEU A 198 -33.26 -11.74 -19.15
CA LEU A 198 -34.00 -12.94 -18.82
C LEU A 198 -33.87 -13.30 -17.33
N ASN A 199 -34.91 -13.83 -16.71
CA ASN A 199 -34.91 -14.21 -15.30
C ASN A 199 -33.79 -15.19 -14.92
N TYR A 200 -33.36 -16.02 -15.85
CA TYR A 200 -32.21 -16.91 -15.66
C TYR A 200 -30.91 -16.12 -15.46
N ASP A 201 -30.65 -15.14 -16.32
CA ASP A 201 -29.44 -14.32 -16.28
C ASP A 201 -29.45 -13.40 -15.06
N LYS A 202 -30.59 -12.80 -14.73
CA LYS A 202 -30.75 -12.01 -13.48
C LYS A 202 -30.36 -12.83 -12.26
N ARG A 203 -30.90 -14.06 -12.12
CA ARG A 203 -30.56 -14.95 -11.01
C ARG A 203 -29.07 -15.27 -10.97
N LYS A 204 -28.47 -15.58 -12.10
CA LYS A 204 -27.05 -15.86 -12.20
C LYS A 204 -26.19 -14.68 -11.74
N ILE A 205 -26.56 -13.45 -12.09
CA ILE A 205 -25.86 -12.22 -11.69
C ILE A 205 -26.04 -11.99 -10.18
N LEU A 206 -27.26 -12.10 -9.66
CA LEU A 206 -27.57 -11.88 -8.25
C LEU A 206 -26.93 -12.89 -7.30
N HIS A 207 -26.47 -14.03 -7.78
CA HIS A 207 -25.72 -15.02 -7.02
C HIS A 207 -24.18 -14.89 -7.17
N ARG A 208 -23.71 -13.85 -7.83
CA ARG A 208 -22.28 -13.55 -7.89
C ARG A 208 -21.84 -12.72 -6.72
N ASN A 209 -21.36 -13.39 -5.69
CA ASN A 209 -20.91 -12.71 -4.50
C ASN A 209 -19.66 -11.84 -4.76
N ILE A 210 -19.66 -10.69 -4.11
CA ILE A 210 -18.52 -9.76 -4.02
C ILE A 210 -17.95 -9.91 -2.62
N VAL A 211 -16.66 -10.21 -2.50
CA VAL A 211 -16.01 -10.42 -1.21
C VAL A 211 -15.19 -9.18 -0.86
N GLY A 212 -15.72 -8.34 0.02
CA GLY A 212 -15.02 -7.17 0.53
C GLY A 212 -14.09 -7.53 1.69
N LEU A 213 -12.87 -7.02 1.67
CA LEU A 213 -11.95 -7.07 2.79
C LEU A 213 -12.13 -5.82 3.64
N VAL A 214 -12.42 -6.00 4.91
CA VAL A 214 -12.84 -4.90 5.81
C VAL A 214 -11.70 -4.51 6.73
N LEU A 215 -11.40 -3.22 6.76
CA LEU A 215 -10.52 -2.58 7.72
C LEU A 215 -11.35 -1.86 8.77
N THR A 216 -10.90 -1.94 10.01
CA THR A 216 -11.43 -1.17 11.13
C THR A 216 -10.30 -0.42 11.82
N GLN A 217 -10.65 0.61 12.56
CA GLN A 217 -9.68 1.28 13.42
C GLN A 217 -9.27 0.33 14.56
N LYS A 218 -7.96 0.27 14.84
CA LYS A 218 -7.43 -0.48 15.98
C LYS A 218 -7.91 0.14 17.27
N TYR A 219 -7.99 -0.67 18.29
CA TYR A 219 -8.39 -0.39 19.66
C TYR A 219 -8.22 1.05 20.16
N GLY A 220 -9.24 1.56 20.83
CA GLY A 220 -9.29 2.87 21.48
C GLY A 220 -10.74 3.25 21.75
N ASP A 221 -10.95 4.36 22.41
CA ASP A 221 -12.30 4.86 22.71
C ASP A 221 -13.11 5.15 21.43
N ASN A 222 -12.43 5.34 20.30
CA ASN A 222 -13.00 5.69 18.99
C ASN A 222 -12.92 4.54 17.97
N ALA A 223 -12.72 3.29 18.40
CA ALA A 223 -12.55 2.14 17.50
C ALA A 223 -13.74 1.89 16.53
N TYR A 224 -14.89 2.48 16.83
CA TYR A 224 -16.10 2.36 16.02
C TYR A 224 -16.48 3.63 15.26
N GLU A 225 -15.71 4.70 15.42
CA GLU A 225 -15.92 5.95 14.68
C GLU A 225 -15.24 5.90 13.30
N ARG A 226 -15.65 6.81 12.44
CA ARG A 226 -14.96 6.97 11.15
C ARG A 226 -13.51 7.41 11.39
N PRO A 227 -12.52 6.72 10.83
CA PRO A 227 -11.13 7.15 10.91
C PRO A 227 -10.96 8.59 10.39
N ASP A 228 -9.98 9.31 10.92
CA ASP A 228 -9.67 10.65 10.42
C ASP A 228 -9.17 10.61 8.97
N MET A 229 -9.22 11.76 8.29
CA MET A 229 -8.85 11.87 6.89
C MET A 229 -7.39 11.44 6.65
N LYS A 230 -6.48 11.73 7.57
CA LYS A 230 -5.07 11.37 7.46
C LYS A 230 -4.89 9.85 7.45
N THR A 231 -5.57 9.15 8.36
CA THR A 231 -5.57 7.69 8.44
C THR A 231 -6.14 7.06 7.16
N LEU A 232 -7.26 7.58 6.65
CA LEU A 232 -7.89 7.09 5.41
C LEU A 232 -7.01 7.31 4.18
N VAL A 233 -6.41 8.49 4.04
CA VAL A 233 -5.51 8.80 2.92
C VAL A 233 -4.26 7.93 2.97
N ASN A 234 -3.66 7.74 4.14
CA ASN A 234 -2.49 6.87 4.29
C ASN A 234 -2.83 5.42 3.92
N ALA A 235 -3.97 4.92 4.37
CA ALA A 235 -4.46 3.60 3.99
C ALA A 235 -4.65 3.51 2.47
N PHE A 236 -5.34 4.47 1.84
CA PHE A 236 -5.55 4.52 0.40
C PHE A 236 -4.23 4.51 -0.39
N VAL A 237 -3.28 5.38 -0.01
CA VAL A 237 -1.96 5.44 -0.65
C VAL A 237 -1.21 4.12 -0.52
N ASN A 238 -1.27 3.48 0.64
CA ASN A 238 -0.55 2.22 0.88
C ASN A 238 -1.13 1.05 0.08
N PHE A 239 -2.46 0.94 -0.04
CA PHE A 239 -3.08 -0.08 -0.88
C PHE A 239 -2.75 0.09 -2.37
N ASN A 240 -2.49 1.32 -2.79
CA ASN A 240 -2.19 1.64 -4.18
C ASN A 240 -0.68 1.71 -4.47
N LYS A 241 0.20 1.52 -3.49
CA LYS A 241 1.66 1.37 -3.71
C LYS A 241 1.92 0.13 -4.57
N GLY A 242 2.47 0.34 -5.76
CA GLY A 242 2.83 -0.75 -6.69
C GLY A 242 1.71 -1.21 -7.63
N ILE A 243 0.54 -0.61 -7.57
CA ILE A 243 -0.51 -0.75 -8.58
C ILE A 243 -0.46 0.53 -9.44
N THR A 244 -0.76 0.43 -10.74
CA THR A 244 -0.78 1.56 -11.68
C THR A 244 -1.92 2.56 -11.34
N VAL A 245 -1.83 3.21 -10.21
CA VAL A 245 -2.59 4.43 -9.91
C VAL A 245 -1.69 5.59 -10.28
N ASP A 246 -2.21 6.54 -11.06
CA ASP A 246 -1.46 7.73 -11.45
C ASP A 246 -0.89 8.44 -10.20
N GLU A 247 0.40 8.74 -10.21
CA GLU A 247 1.08 9.43 -9.10
C GLU A 247 0.34 10.72 -8.71
N GLU A 248 -0.25 11.42 -9.68
CA GLU A 248 -1.07 12.60 -9.46
C GLU A 248 -2.27 12.34 -8.52
N VAL A 249 -2.90 11.17 -8.60
CA VAL A 249 -4.02 10.81 -7.72
C VAL A 249 -3.55 10.63 -6.27
N LEU A 250 -2.38 9.99 -6.10
CA LEU A 250 -1.78 9.78 -4.78
C LEU A 250 -1.30 11.11 -4.17
N GLU A 251 -0.74 12.01 -4.98
CA GLU A 251 -0.35 13.34 -4.54
C GLU A 251 -1.56 14.20 -4.16
N ASN A 252 -2.63 14.17 -4.94
CA ASN A 252 -3.86 14.89 -4.63
C ASN A 252 -4.50 14.38 -3.33
N ALA A 253 -4.50 13.08 -3.09
CA ALA A 253 -4.95 12.52 -1.82
C ALA A 253 -4.09 13.02 -0.63
N LYS A 254 -2.77 13.09 -0.78
CA LYS A 254 -1.86 13.61 0.27
C LYS A 254 -2.08 15.09 0.57
N LYS A 255 -2.38 15.93 -0.43
CA LYS A 255 -2.66 17.36 -0.22
C LYS A 255 -3.85 17.61 0.71
N LEU A 256 -4.84 16.70 0.75
CA LEU A 256 -5.97 16.81 1.68
C LEU A 256 -5.56 16.74 3.17
N ILE A 257 -4.36 16.21 3.46
CA ILE A 257 -3.83 16.15 4.82
C ILE A 257 -3.05 17.43 5.16
N GLU A 258 -2.40 18.05 4.16
CA GLU A 258 -1.52 19.21 4.35
C GLU A 258 -2.32 20.53 4.49
N GLU A 259 -3.54 20.57 3.97
CA GLU A 259 -4.41 21.77 3.98
C GLU A 259 -5.30 21.89 5.24
N LYS A 260 -5.21 20.95 6.18
CA LYS A 260 -5.92 20.96 7.47
C LYS A 260 -4.96 20.97 8.65
#